data_92ec32a4da4adf2a666644ce53d345b2
#
_entry.id   92ec32a4da4adf2a666644ce53d345b2
#
_cell.length_a   1.000
_cell.length_b   1.000
_cell.length_c   1.000
_cell.angle_alpha   90.00
_cell.angle_beta   90.00
_cell.angle_gamma   90.00
#
_symmetry.space_group_name_H-M   'P 1'
#
loop_
_entity.id
_entity.type
_entity.pdbx_description
1 polymer ?
#
loop_
_entity_poly.entity_id
_entity_poly.type
_entity_poly.pdbx_seq_one_letter_code
_entity_poly.pdbx_strand_id
1 'polypeptide(L)'
;TLSSSSAASDVYKRQEDMGADATDLFNYLTGYSAKKDYRKFLVAPINMRSGIEALIRREIERQRQGESGHLIFKVNSLIDKHMIRLLYQASQAGVRIELIVRGMCCLRPGVPGLSENIRVVSIVGRFLEHSRIYYFRNGGNEQIYLGSADLMPRNLDRRVEVLFPVENSRLIRRLRDQILAIYLADNVKARLMQPDGSYVRKRPEDGAEIVDSQSRLIGCQPLD
;
A
#
# COMPACT_ATOMS: atom_id res chain seq x y z
N THR A 1 -23.77 -17.53 -13.27
CA THR A 1 -24.11 -16.18 -13.74
C THR A 1 -24.96 -15.49 -12.69
N LEU A 2 -24.34 -14.64 -11.85
CA LEU A 2 -25.06 -13.73 -10.97
C LEU A 2 -25.92 -12.81 -11.88
N SER A 3 -27.21 -12.67 -11.59
CA SER A 3 -28.09 -11.81 -12.36
C SER A 3 -27.60 -10.36 -12.27
N SER A 4 -27.78 -9.58 -13.33
CA SER A 4 -27.38 -8.17 -13.39
C SER A 4 -27.96 -7.33 -12.24
N SER A 5 -29.09 -7.74 -11.66
CA SER A 5 -29.72 -7.10 -10.50
C SER A 5 -28.97 -7.33 -9.19
N SER A 6 -28.36 -8.50 -8.98
CA SER A 6 -27.55 -8.78 -7.77
C SER A 6 -26.23 -8.02 -7.78
N ALA A 7 -25.57 -7.92 -8.94
CA ALA A 7 -24.34 -7.16 -9.09
C ALA A 7 -24.58 -5.65 -8.88
N ALA A 8 -25.67 -5.09 -9.39
CA ALA A 8 -26.06 -3.70 -9.15
C ALA A 8 -26.39 -3.43 -7.68
N SER A 9 -27.08 -4.35 -7.01
CA SER A 9 -27.40 -4.29 -5.57
C SER A 9 -26.12 -4.33 -4.71
N ASP A 10 -25.14 -5.17 -5.07
CA ASP A 10 -23.88 -5.26 -4.36
C ASP A 10 -23.02 -3.98 -4.52
N VAL A 11 -22.99 -3.39 -5.71
CA VAL A 11 -22.31 -2.11 -5.96
C VAL A 11 -22.95 -0.99 -5.15
N TYR A 12 -24.28 -0.93 -5.13
CA TYR A 12 -25.03 0.08 -4.37
C TYR A 12 -24.77 -0.04 -2.86
N LYS A 13 -24.84 -1.25 -2.29
CA LYS A 13 -24.54 -1.52 -0.88
C LYS A 13 -23.12 -1.11 -0.49
N ARG A 14 -22.14 -1.37 -1.34
CA ARG A 14 -20.73 -0.98 -1.12
C ARG A 14 -20.56 0.54 -1.06
N GLN A 15 -21.27 1.27 -1.93
CA GLN A 15 -21.27 2.73 -1.91
C GLN A 15 -21.94 3.30 -0.66
N GLU A 16 -23.00 2.64 -0.15
CA GLU A 16 -23.66 3.03 1.11
C GLU A 16 -22.73 2.90 2.31
N ASP A 17 -21.97 1.80 2.42
CA ASP A 17 -21.02 1.60 3.53
C ASP A 17 -19.90 2.65 3.54
N MET A 18 -19.32 2.95 2.36
CA MET A 18 -18.29 3.99 2.26
C MET A 18 -18.88 5.39 2.51
N GLY A 19 -20.09 5.66 2.03
CA GLY A 19 -20.80 6.91 2.27
C GLY A 19 -21.11 7.12 3.75
N ALA A 20 -21.54 6.06 4.43
CA ALA A 20 -21.76 6.08 5.86
C ALA A 20 -20.47 6.32 6.65
N ASP A 21 -19.36 5.64 6.29
CA ASP A 21 -18.07 5.85 6.92
C ASP A 21 -17.53 7.28 6.68
N ALA A 22 -17.75 7.83 5.46
CA ALA A 22 -17.38 9.22 5.16
C ALA A 22 -18.18 10.20 6.03
N THR A 23 -19.50 10.00 6.17
CA THR A 23 -20.35 10.82 7.04
C THR A 23 -19.88 10.74 8.49
N ASP A 24 -19.59 9.53 8.98
CA ASP A 24 -19.10 9.31 10.34
C ASP A 24 -17.73 9.98 10.56
N LEU A 25 -16.85 9.97 9.57
CA LEU A 25 -15.56 10.67 9.60
C LEU A 25 -15.74 12.19 9.69
N PHE A 26 -16.64 12.78 8.88
CA PHE A 26 -16.93 14.20 8.96
C PHE A 26 -17.53 14.59 10.32
N ASN A 27 -18.44 13.78 10.86
CA ASN A 27 -19.00 13.99 12.19
C ASN A 27 -17.93 13.91 13.29
N TYR A 28 -16.96 13.00 13.15
CA TYR A 28 -15.81 12.93 14.05
C TYR A 28 -14.93 14.18 13.95
N LEU A 29 -14.61 14.64 12.74
CA LEU A 29 -13.78 15.83 12.50
C LEU A 29 -14.42 17.12 13.06
N THR A 30 -15.74 17.22 12.99
CA THR A 30 -16.49 18.38 13.51
C THR A 30 -16.83 18.28 14.99
N GLY A 31 -16.43 17.20 15.66
CA GLY A 31 -16.71 16.97 17.09
C GLY A 31 -18.14 16.54 17.40
N TYR A 32 -18.94 16.23 16.39
CA TYR A 32 -20.34 15.84 16.53
C TYR A 32 -20.53 14.38 16.97
N SER A 33 -19.53 13.54 16.79
CA SER A 33 -19.57 12.12 17.15
C SER A 33 -18.21 11.62 17.66
N ALA A 34 -18.25 10.74 18.66
CA ALA A 34 -17.08 10.01 19.19
C ALA A 34 -17.02 8.57 18.66
N LYS A 35 -17.50 8.33 17.43
CA LYS A 35 -17.53 7.00 16.82
C LYS A 35 -16.13 6.39 16.73
N LYS A 36 -15.99 5.10 17.04
CA LYS A 36 -14.72 4.39 17.12
C LYS A 36 -14.60 3.22 16.13
N ASP A 37 -15.63 2.93 15.36
CA ASP A 37 -15.71 1.80 14.43
C ASP A 37 -16.19 2.28 13.05
N TYR A 38 -15.48 1.84 12.03
CA TYR A 38 -15.78 2.09 10.64
C TYR A 38 -15.97 0.74 9.93
N ARG A 39 -16.87 0.71 8.94
CA ARG A 39 -17.21 -0.52 8.20
C ARG A 39 -16.10 -0.92 7.23
N LYS A 40 -15.56 0.08 6.54
CA LYS A 40 -14.60 -0.07 5.43
C LYS A 40 -13.33 0.73 5.64
N PHE A 41 -13.45 1.93 6.23
CA PHE A 41 -12.32 2.84 6.39
C PHE A 41 -11.41 2.42 7.53
N LEU A 42 -10.12 2.60 7.31
CA LEU A 42 -9.13 2.62 8.36
C LEU A 42 -8.80 4.08 8.67
N VAL A 43 -9.20 4.52 9.85
CA VAL A 43 -9.10 5.92 10.29
C VAL A 43 -8.12 6.02 11.44
N ALA A 44 -7.11 6.86 11.32
CA ALA A 44 -6.24 7.22 12.42
C ALA A 44 -6.85 8.39 13.21
N PRO A 45 -6.67 8.43 14.55
CA PRO A 45 -5.95 7.48 15.43
C PRO A 45 -6.82 6.30 15.92
N ILE A 46 -7.93 6.01 15.29
CA ILE A 46 -9.00 5.14 15.81
C ILE A 46 -8.68 3.64 15.56
N ASN A 47 -8.68 3.20 14.29
CA ASN A 47 -8.54 1.78 13.92
C ASN A 47 -7.46 1.54 12.85
N MET A 48 -6.79 2.57 12.33
CA MET A 48 -5.85 2.42 11.22
C MET A 48 -4.67 1.53 11.57
N ARG A 49 -4.01 1.77 12.70
CA ARG A 49 -2.85 0.97 13.14
C ARG A 49 -3.22 -0.51 13.24
N SER A 50 -4.25 -0.83 14.00
CA SER A 50 -4.72 -2.21 14.20
C SER A 50 -5.22 -2.84 12.89
N GLY A 51 -5.84 -2.08 12.02
CA GLY A 51 -6.30 -2.53 10.72
C GLY A 51 -5.15 -2.91 9.79
N ILE A 52 -4.13 -2.06 9.64
CA ILE A 52 -2.93 -2.38 8.83
C ILE A 52 -2.20 -3.59 9.44
N GLU A 53 -2.06 -3.65 10.75
CA GLU A 53 -1.46 -4.78 11.44
C GLU A 53 -2.20 -6.09 11.15
N ALA A 54 -3.52 -6.10 11.24
CA ALA A 54 -4.35 -7.26 10.95
C ALA A 54 -4.18 -7.73 9.48
N LEU A 55 -4.12 -6.80 8.54
CA LEU A 55 -3.90 -7.09 7.12
C LEU A 55 -2.51 -7.73 6.88
N ILE A 56 -1.45 -7.22 7.50
CA ILE A 56 -0.10 -7.81 7.40
C ILE A 56 -0.05 -9.19 8.06
N ARG A 57 -0.64 -9.36 9.25
CA ARG A 57 -0.69 -10.65 9.95
C ARG A 57 -1.46 -11.69 9.13
N ARG A 58 -2.49 -11.30 8.42
CA ARG A 58 -3.22 -12.18 7.51
C ARG A 58 -2.33 -12.68 6.35
N GLU A 59 -1.48 -11.84 5.78
CA GLU A 59 -0.52 -12.29 4.75
C GLU A 59 0.50 -13.28 5.33
N ILE A 60 0.97 -13.07 6.57
CA ILE A 60 1.85 -14.01 7.27
C ILE A 60 1.16 -15.37 7.43
N GLU A 61 -0.08 -15.38 7.88
CA GLU A 61 -0.83 -16.63 8.11
C GLU A 61 -1.10 -17.38 6.79
N ARG A 62 -1.50 -16.67 5.75
CA ARG A 62 -1.68 -17.24 4.42
C ARG A 62 -0.39 -17.84 3.86
N GLN A 63 0.74 -17.15 4.03
CA GLN A 63 2.05 -17.66 3.64
C GLN A 63 2.40 -18.95 4.38
N ARG A 64 2.10 -19.05 5.68
CA ARG A 64 2.31 -20.26 6.48
C ARG A 64 1.42 -21.44 6.05
N GLN A 65 0.26 -21.13 5.50
CA GLN A 65 -0.69 -22.12 4.94
C GLN A 65 -0.32 -22.56 3.52
N GLY A 66 0.83 -22.10 2.98
CA GLY A 66 1.31 -22.45 1.64
C GLY A 66 0.76 -21.56 0.53
N GLU A 67 0.00 -20.53 0.86
CA GLU A 67 -0.42 -19.51 -0.10
C GLU A 67 0.68 -18.44 -0.23
N SER A 68 0.92 -17.94 -1.45
CA SER A 68 1.94 -16.90 -1.65
C SER A 68 1.50 -15.57 -1.04
N GLY A 69 2.15 -15.11 0.03
CA GLY A 69 1.95 -13.77 0.59
C GLY A 69 2.69 -12.71 -0.21
N HIS A 70 2.05 -11.57 -0.46
CA HIS A 70 2.69 -10.44 -1.16
C HIS A 70 2.14 -9.10 -0.70
N LEU A 71 3.03 -8.20 -0.31
CA LEU A 71 2.75 -6.83 0.08
C LEU A 71 3.46 -5.85 -0.86
N ILE A 72 2.75 -4.81 -1.32
CA ILE A 72 3.37 -3.68 -2.01
C ILE A 72 2.87 -2.41 -1.36
N PHE A 73 3.75 -1.63 -0.74
CA PHE A 73 3.39 -0.35 -0.13
C PHE A 73 4.12 0.80 -0.83
N LYS A 74 3.35 1.74 -1.34
CA LYS A 74 3.86 3.04 -1.79
C LYS A 74 3.51 4.09 -0.75
N VAL A 75 4.51 4.64 -0.10
CA VAL A 75 4.38 5.64 0.97
C VAL A 75 5.48 6.70 0.87
N ASN A 76 5.32 7.83 1.54
CA ASN A 76 6.40 8.81 1.57
C ASN A 76 7.43 8.49 2.66
N SER A 77 7.01 7.94 3.80
CA SER A 77 7.91 7.62 4.90
C SER A 77 7.51 6.35 5.65
N LEU A 78 8.52 5.60 6.08
CA LEU A 78 8.39 4.39 6.89
C LEU A 78 9.37 4.47 8.07
N ILE A 79 8.88 4.93 9.23
CA ILE A 79 9.68 5.12 10.45
C ILE A 79 9.03 4.53 11.70
N ASP A 80 7.81 4.01 11.60
CA ASP A 80 7.13 3.39 12.71
C ASP A 80 7.79 2.07 13.12
N LYS A 81 8.35 2.02 14.32
CA LYS A 81 9.12 0.86 14.81
C LYS A 81 8.28 -0.41 14.89
N HIS A 82 6.99 -0.30 15.25
CA HIS A 82 6.11 -1.46 15.35
C HIS A 82 5.81 -2.04 13.97
N MET A 83 5.47 -1.19 13.00
CA MET A 83 5.23 -1.61 11.61
C MET A 83 6.49 -2.20 10.97
N ILE A 84 7.67 -1.62 11.21
CA ILE A 84 8.94 -2.17 10.72
C ILE A 84 9.18 -3.58 11.27
N ARG A 85 8.98 -3.80 12.57
CA ARG A 85 9.12 -5.13 13.18
C ARG A 85 8.13 -6.13 12.57
N LEU A 86 6.91 -5.71 12.32
CA LEU A 86 5.89 -6.55 11.73
C LEU A 86 6.22 -6.93 10.27
N LEU A 87 6.77 -5.98 9.48
CA LEU A 87 7.28 -6.27 8.14
C LEU A 87 8.46 -7.24 8.16
N TYR A 88 9.36 -7.16 9.16
CA TYR A 88 10.40 -8.15 9.35
C TYR A 88 9.84 -9.54 9.65
N GLN A 89 8.85 -9.64 10.54
CA GLN A 89 8.15 -10.90 10.82
C GLN A 89 7.49 -11.47 9.56
N ALA A 90 6.90 -10.63 8.73
CA ALA A 90 6.31 -11.06 7.45
C ALA A 90 7.39 -11.57 6.48
N SER A 91 8.53 -10.90 6.37
CA SER A 91 9.66 -11.35 5.57
C SER A 91 10.21 -12.72 6.06
N GLN A 92 10.38 -12.87 7.37
CA GLN A 92 10.83 -14.13 7.98
C GLN A 92 9.85 -15.28 7.77
N ALA A 93 8.56 -14.99 7.63
CA ALA A 93 7.54 -15.97 7.25
C ALA A 93 7.54 -16.31 5.75
N GLY A 94 8.35 -15.63 4.93
CA GLY A 94 8.44 -15.85 3.48
C GLY A 94 7.56 -14.94 2.64
N VAL A 95 6.86 -13.97 3.23
CA VAL A 95 6.04 -13.00 2.49
C VAL A 95 6.94 -12.11 1.64
N ARG A 96 6.66 -11.98 0.35
CA ARG A 96 7.33 -11.02 -0.53
C ARG A 96 6.86 -9.61 -0.22
N ILE A 97 7.80 -8.68 -0.03
CA ILE A 97 7.51 -7.30 0.37
C ILE A 97 8.25 -6.31 -0.54
N GLU A 98 7.51 -5.48 -1.23
CA GLU A 98 8.03 -4.44 -2.11
C GLU A 98 7.58 -3.07 -1.58
N LEU A 99 8.55 -2.24 -1.22
CA LEU A 99 8.32 -0.93 -0.63
C LEU A 99 8.81 0.17 -1.57
N ILE A 100 7.93 1.09 -1.92
CA ILE A 100 8.25 2.29 -2.69
C ILE A 100 8.19 3.45 -1.71
N VAL A 101 9.37 3.84 -1.18
CA VAL A 101 9.49 4.86 -0.12
C VAL A 101 10.30 6.04 -0.63
N ARG A 102 9.63 7.17 -0.84
CA ARG A 102 10.28 8.36 -1.41
C ARG A 102 11.20 9.08 -0.43
N GLY A 103 10.80 9.19 0.83
CA GLY A 103 11.49 9.93 1.88
C GLY A 103 12.19 9.02 2.90
N MET A 104 11.95 9.27 4.19
CA MET A 104 12.62 8.54 5.26
C MET A 104 12.20 7.06 5.32
N CYS A 105 13.17 6.17 5.32
CA CYS A 105 12.98 4.74 5.54
C CYS A 105 13.95 4.25 6.61
N CYS A 106 13.41 3.83 7.76
CA CYS A 106 14.21 3.27 8.87
C CYS A 106 14.25 1.73 8.85
N LEU A 107 13.62 1.08 7.86
CA LEU A 107 13.70 -0.34 7.63
C LEU A 107 14.96 -0.66 6.81
N ARG A 108 15.65 -1.75 7.12
CA ARG A 108 16.77 -2.27 6.33
C ARG A 108 16.33 -3.50 5.53
N PRO A 109 16.35 -3.44 4.20
CA PRO A 109 16.00 -4.58 3.35
C PRO A 109 17.18 -5.54 3.15
N GLY A 110 16.90 -6.77 2.71
CA GLY A 110 17.90 -7.71 2.24
C GLY A 110 18.90 -8.21 3.29
N VAL A 111 18.60 -8.06 4.59
CA VAL A 111 19.44 -8.58 5.67
C VAL A 111 19.17 -10.07 5.85
N PRO A 112 20.21 -10.95 5.76
CA PRO A 112 20.05 -12.39 5.92
C PRO A 112 19.33 -12.79 7.23
N GLY A 113 18.35 -13.71 7.14
CA GLY A 113 17.55 -14.19 8.26
C GLY A 113 16.56 -13.19 8.85
N LEU A 114 16.48 -11.95 8.29
CA LEU A 114 15.59 -10.91 8.81
C LEU A 114 14.69 -10.32 7.74
N SER A 115 15.25 -9.80 6.65
CA SER A 115 14.54 -9.02 5.65
C SER A 115 14.90 -9.41 4.21
N GLU A 116 15.26 -10.66 3.99
CA GLU A 116 15.65 -11.21 2.68
C GLU A 116 14.56 -11.03 1.62
N ASN A 117 13.28 -11.10 2.05
CA ASN A 117 12.13 -10.95 1.17
C ASN A 117 11.63 -9.51 1.05
N ILE A 118 12.38 -8.54 1.59
CA ILE A 118 12.03 -7.11 1.51
C ILE A 118 12.92 -6.41 0.50
N ARG A 119 12.30 -5.69 -0.41
CA ARG A 119 12.95 -4.77 -1.34
C ARG A 119 12.42 -3.37 -1.13
N VAL A 120 13.31 -2.39 -1.04
CA VAL A 120 12.96 -0.96 -0.90
C VAL A 120 13.49 -0.18 -2.08
N VAL A 121 12.59 0.55 -2.75
CA VAL A 121 12.91 1.43 -3.87
C VAL A 121 12.52 2.85 -3.51
N SER A 122 13.40 3.82 -3.78
CA SER A 122 13.10 5.24 -3.70
C SER A 122 13.12 5.85 -5.09
N ILE A 123 12.04 6.57 -5.43
CA ILE A 123 11.91 7.26 -6.72
C ILE A 123 11.74 8.75 -6.44
N VAL A 124 12.72 9.53 -6.89
CA VAL A 124 12.68 10.99 -6.83
C VAL A 124 12.89 11.51 -8.24
N GLY A 125 11.88 12.18 -8.76
CA GLY A 125 11.86 12.69 -10.11
C GLY A 125 11.38 14.15 -10.19
N ARG A 126 10.84 14.52 -11.34
CA ARG A 126 10.35 15.88 -11.62
C ARG A 126 9.15 16.27 -10.74
N PHE A 127 8.27 15.30 -10.45
CA PHE A 127 7.04 15.54 -9.72
C PHE A 127 7.14 15.08 -8.28
N LEU A 128 6.58 15.90 -7.39
CA LEU A 128 6.37 15.53 -5.99
C LEU A 128 5.15 14.62 -5.90
N GLU A 129 5.40 13.32 -5.73
CA GLU A 129 4.33 12.34 -5.62
C GLU A 129 3.87 12.19 -4.18
N HIS A 130 2.56 12.23 -3.99
CA HIS A 130 1.93 12.19 -2.68
C HIS A 130 0.93 11.05 -2.51
N SER A 131 0.81 10.17 -3.49
CA SER A 131 -0.07 8.99 -3.41
C SER A 131 0.48 7.97 -2.41
N ARG A 132 -0.42 7.38 -1.61
CA ARG A 132 -0.13 6.23 -0.76
C ARG A 132 -1.03 5.09 -1.22
N ILE A 133 -0.41 3.94 -1.46
CA ILE A 133 -1.08 2.74 -1.96
C ILE A 133 -0.59 1.56 -1.12
N TYR A 134 -1.52 0.80 -0.57
CA TYR A 134 -1.25 -0.40 0.21
C TYR A 134 -1.92 -1.59 -0.47
N TYR A 135 -1.12 -2.49 -1.03
CA TYR A 135 -1.58 -3.70 -1.67
C TYR A 135 -1.30 -4.92 -0.81
N PHE A 136 -2.29 -5.80 -0.72
CA PHE A 136 -2.26 -7.09 -0.03
C PHE A 136 -2.78 -8.16 -0.97
N ARG A 137 -2.03 -9.26 -1.17
CA ARG A 137 -2.42 -10.35 -2.06
C ARG A 137 -3.59 -11.18 -1.54
N ASN A 138 -3.65 -11.41 -0.23
CA ASN A 138 -4.77 -12.07 0.45
C ASN A 138 -5.21 -13.40 -0.21
N GLY A 139 -4.24 -14.30 -0.50
CA GLY A 139 -4.54 -15.60 -1.12
C GLY A 139 -5.21 -15.50 -2.50
N GLY A 140 -5.00 -14.42 -3.24
CA GLY A 140 -5.62 -14.16 -4.54
C GLY A 140 -6.90 -13.31 -4.49
N ASN A 141 -7.48 -13.08 -3.30
CA ASN A 141 -8.56 -12.11 -3.11
C ASN A 141 -7.96 -10.72 -2.79
N GLU A 142 -7.30 -10.16 -3.78
CA GLU A 142 -6.47 -8.97 -3.68
C GLU A 142 -7.21 -7.76 -3.09
N GLN A 143 -6.52 -7.03 -2.24
CA GLN A 143 -7.02 -5.80 -1.63
C GLN A 143 -6.04 -4.65 -1.82
N ILE A 144 -6.58 -3.49 -2.19
CA ILE A 144 -5.83 -2.23 -2.25
C ILE A 144 -6.55 -1.20 -1.40
N TYR A 145 -5.75 -0.49 -0.60
CA TYR A 145 -6.18 0.71 0.10
C TYR A 145 -5.44 1.92 -0.44
N LEU A 146 -6.16 3.01 -0.61
CA LEU A 146 -5.63 4.32 -0.97
C LEU A 146 -5.88 5.29 0.19
N GLY A 147 -5.04 6.30 0.36
CA GLY A 147 -5.31 7.32 1.35
C GLY A 147 -4.15 8.26 1.66
N SER A 148 -4.20 8.86 2.85
CA SER A 148 -3.31 9.95 3.25
C SER A 148 -2.17 9.56 4.17
N ALA A 149 -2.23 8.39 4.84
CA ALA A 149 -1.30 8.00 5.88
C ALA A 149 0.03 7.45 5.33
N ASP A 150 1.12 7.87 5.95
CA ASP A 150 2.42 7.21 5.91
C ASP A 150 2.56 6.26 7.12
N LEU A 151 3.53 5.36 7.09
CA LEU A 151 3.86 4.49 8.22
C LEU A 151 4.75 5.22 9.24
N MET A 152 4.18 6.25 9.86
CA MET A 152 4.80 7.10 10.86
C MET A 152 3.94 7.15 12.12
N PRO A 153 4.52 7.19 13.35
CA PRO A 153 3.75 7.27 14.59
C PRO A 153 2.73 8.43 14.61
N ARG A 154 3.14 9.61 14.09
CA ARG A 154 2.24 10.76 14.02
C ARG A 154 1.03 10.55 13.11
N ASN A 155 1.19 9.81 11.99
CA ASN A 155 0.10 9.52 11.07
C ASN A 155 -0.83 8.43 11.63
N LEU A 156 -0.27 7.43 12.30
CA LEU A 156 -1.04 6.29 12.80
C LEU A 156 -1.74 6.56 14.13
N ASP A 157 -1.17 7.47 14.97
CA ASP A 157 -1.61 7.63 16.37
C ASP A 157 -2.05 9.03 16.77
N ARG A 158 -1.78 10.06 15.94
CA ARG A 158 -2.00 11.46 16.37
C ARG A 158 -2.79 12.32 15.39
N ARG A 159 -2.64 12.09 14.09
CA ARG A 159 -3.35 12.82 13.03
C ARG A 159 -4.63 12.10 12.67
N VAL A 160 -5.58 12.83 12.13
CA VAL A 160 -6.69 12.22 11.42
C VAL A 160 -6.23 11.94 10.00
N GLU A 161 -6.11 10.67 9.70
CA GLU A 161 -5.74 10.13 8.39
C GLU A 161 -6.75 9.05 8.01
N VAL A 162 -6.90 8.80 6.72
CA VAL A 162 -7.81 7.77 6.23
C VAL A 162 -7.14 6.88 5.19
N LEU A 163 -7.41 5.58 5.28
CA LEU A 163 -7.22 4.62 4.20
C LEU A 163 -8.58 4.03 3.85
N PHE A 164 -8.92 4.03 2.58
CA PHE A 164 -10.17 3.46 2.09
C PHE A 164 -9.89 2.35 1.07
N PRO A 165 -10.68 1.24 1.08
CA PRO A 165 -10.47 0.14 0.16
C PRO A 165 -10.93 0.50 -1.25
N VAL A 166 -10.22 -0.02 -2.25
CA VAL A 166 -10.68 -0.06 -3.63
C VAL A 166 -11.42 -1.38 -3.84
N GLU A 167 -12.72 -1.34 -4.09
CA GLU A 167 -13.55 -2.55 -4.18
C GLU A 167 -13.80 -3.03 -5.61
N ASN A 168 -13.53 -2.18 -6.60
CA ASN A 168 -13.67 -2.54 -8.01
C ASN A 168 -12.45 -3.36 -8.47
N SER A 169 -12.67 -4.61 -8.86
CA SER A 169 -11.61 -5.54 -9.28
C SER A 169 -10.83 -5.06 -10.51
N ARG A 170 -11.44 -4.31 -11.44
CA ARG A 170 -10.75 -3.71 -12.59
C ARG A 170 -9.78 -2.63 -12.13
N LEU A 171 -10.19 -1.79 -11.15
CA LEU A 171 -9.31 -0.78 -10.56
C LEU A 171 -8.17 -1.39 -9.74
N ILE A 172 -8.45 -2.46 -8.98
CA ILE A 172 -7.41 -3.20 -8.25
C ILE A 172 -6.33 -3.70 -9.22
N ARG A 173 -6.73 -4.39 -10.30
CA ARG A 173 -5.79 -4.85 -11.32
C ARG A 173 -5.01 -3.71 -11.96
N ARG A 174 -5.68 -2.61 -12.31
CA ARG A 174 -5.00 -1.43 -12.87
C ARG A 174 -3.98 -0.82 -11.91
N LEU A 175 -4.33 -0.64 -10.65
CA LEU A 175 -3.41 -0.12 -9.63
C LEU A 175 -2.20 -1.05 -9.43
N ARG A 176 -2.42 -2.37 -9.41
CA ARG A 176 -1.35 -3.35 -9.28
C ARG A 176 -0.46 -3.39 -10.53
N ASP A 177 -1.06 -3.64 -11.71
CA ASP A 177 -0.33 -4.03 -12.93
C ASP A 177 0.17 -2.83 -13.74
N GLN A 178 -0.49 -1.68 -13.65
CA GLN A 178 -0.10 -0.49 -14.40
C GLN A 178 0.55 0.56 -13.50
N ILE A 179 0.06 0.81 -12.29
CA ILE A 179 0.61 1.86 -11.44
C ILE A 179 1.78 1.33 -10.61
N LEU A 180 1.55 0.34 -9.72
CA LEU A 180 2.60 -0.18 -8.85
C LEU A 180 3.70 -0.89 -9.66
N ALA A 181 3.34 -1.65 -10.69
CA ALA A 181 4.31 -2.34 -11.54
C ALA A 181 5.23 -1.35 -12.28
N ILE A 182 4.71 -0.23 -12.79
CA ILE A 182 5.52 0.82 -13.43
C ILE A 182 6.53 1.42 -12.45
N TYR A 183 6.12 1.72 -11.21
CA TYR A 183 7.05 2.20 -10.18
C TYR A 183 8.14 1.19 -9.86
N LEU A 184 7.80 -0.09 -9.72
CA LEU A 184 8.75 -1.15 -9.40
C LEU A 184 9.71 -1.46 -10.55
N ALA A 185 9.25 -1.25 -11.80
CA ALA A 185 10.05 -1.42 -13.02
C ALA A 185 10.98 -0.23 -13.29
N ASP A 186 10.79 0.94 -12.66
CA ASP A 186 11.62 2.13 -12.90
C ASP A 186 13.11 1.79 -12.78
N ASN A 187 13.85 2.08 -13.86
CA ASN A 187 15.30 1.88 -13.95
C ASN A 187 16.07 3.15 -14.35
N VAL A 188 15.39 4.30 -14.33
CA VAL A 188 15.98 5.62 -14.65
C VAL A 188 16.13 6.49 -13.41
N LYS A 189 15.08 6.56 -12.60
CA LYS A 189 15.02 7.41 -11.38
C LYS A 189 15.11 6.60 -10.10
N ALA A 190 14.81 5.30 -10.15
CA ALA A 190 14.80 4.45 -8.97
C ALA A 190 16.20 4.27 -8.36
N ARG A 191 16.21 4.30 -7.03
CA ARG A 191 17.36 3.96 -6.20
C ARG A 191 16.97 2.80 -5.30
N LEU A 192 17.76 1.74 -5.32
CA LEU A 192 17.56 0.55 -4.51
C LEU A 192 18.29 0.70 -3.18
N MET A 193 17.57 0.58 -2.08
CA MET A 193 18.15 0.61 -0.75
C MET A 193 18.91 -0.70 -0.48
N GLN A 194 20.09 -0.59 0.07
CA GLN A 194 20.97 -1.70 0.42
C GLN A 194 20.81 -2.10 1.89
N PRO A 195 21.31 -3.29 2.30
CA PRO A 195 21.24 -3.73 3.70
C PRO A 195 21.94 -2.81 4.69
N ASP A 196 22.94 -2.07 4.26
CA ASP A 196 23.66 -1.08 5.07
C ASP A 196 22.91 0.27 5.20
N GLY A 197 21.80 0.43 4.45
CA GLY A 197 21.00 1.66 4.41
C GLY A 197 21.42 2.64 3.32
N SER A 198 22.47 2.36 2.56
CA SER A 198 22.86 3.14 1.39
C SER A 198 21.89 2.95 0.23
N TYR A 199 21.94 3.85 -0.76
CA TYR A 199 21.09 3.77 -1.95
C TYR A 199 21.93 3.72 -3.22
N VAL A 200 21.72 2.66 -4.01
CA VAL A 200 22.34 2.49 -5.33
C VAL A 200 21.34 2.83 -6.42
N ARG A 201 21.73 3.72 -7.34
CA ARG A 201 20.87 4.06 -8.49
C ARG A 201 20.75 2.87 -9.42
N LYS A 202 19.53 2.49 -9.74
CA LYS A 202 19.27 1.55 -10.83
C LYS A 202 19.69 2.18 -12.16
N ARG A 203 20.21 1.36 -13.05
CA ARG A 203 20.50 1.73 -14.44
C ARG A 203 19.88 0.69 -15.35
N PRO A 204 19.36 1.09 -16.51
CA PRO A 204 18.93 0.11 -17.51
C PRO A 204 20.11 -0.80 -17.86
N GLU A 205 19.85 -2.10 -17.95
CA GLU A 205 20.80 -3.06 -18.51
C GLU A 205 20.85 -2.88 -20.03
N ASP A 206 21.95 -3.33 -20.68
CA ASP A 206 22.10 -3.23 -22.13
C ASP A 206 20.96 -4.00 -22.83
N GLY A 207 20.22 -3.30 -23.69
CA GLY A 207 19.06 -3.84 -24.37
C GLY A 207 17.76 -3.92 -23.55
N ALA A 208 17.76 -3.55 -22.27
CA ALA A 208 16.56 -3.51 -21.47
C ALA A 208 15.68 -2.30 -21.82
N GLU A 209 14.38 -2.48 -21.67
CA GLU A 209 13.43 -1.39 -21.83
C GLU A 209 13.69 -0.28 -20.81
N ILE A 210 13.76 0.96 -21.28
CA ILE A 210 13.92 2.15 -20.42
C ILE A 210 12.57 2.51 -19.79
N VAL A 211 12.50 2.47 -18.46
CA VAL A 211 11.30 2.77 -17.70
C VAL A 211 11.55 3.93 -16.75
N ASP A 212 11.10 5.14 -17.14
CA ASP A 212 10.93 6.30 -16.26
C ASP A 212 9.45 6.31 -15.81
N SER A 213 9.20 5.97 -14.55
CA SER A 213 7.84 5.80 -14.04
C SER A 213 7.00 7.06 -14.15
N GLN A 214 7.56 8.22 -13.84
CA GLN A 214 6.82 9.49 -13.93
C GLN A 214 6.46 9.85 -15.35
N SER A 215 7.38 9.68 -16.30
CA SER A 215 7.13 9.95 -17.72
C SER A 215 6.06 8.99 -18.28
N ARG A 216 6.10 7.70 -17.91
CA ARG A 216 5.07 6.75 -18.33
C ARG A 216 3.70 7.05 -17.77
N LEU A 217 3.62 7.41 -16.50
CA LEU A 217 2.33 7.69 -15.83
C LEU A 217 1.66 8.95 -16.37
N ILE A 218 2.41 9.93 -16.90
CA ILE A 218 1.84 11.09 -17.61
C ILE A 218 1.13 10.64 -18.91
N GLY A 219 1.68 9.67 -19.60
CA GLY A 219 1.12 9.11 -20.84
C GLY A 219 0.01 8.08 -20.64
N CYS A 220 -0.28 7.68 -19.40
CA CYS A 220 -1.36 6.74 -19.14
C CYS A 220 -2.72 7.41 -19.39
N GLN A 221 -3.50 6.82 -20.31
CA GLN A 221 -4.85 7.31 -20.60
C GLN A 221 -5.79 7.14 -19.40
N PRO A 222 -6.78 8.04 -19.24
CA PRO A 222 -7.88 7.87 -18.29
C PRO A 222 -8.62 6.55 -18.50
N LEU A 223 -9.41 6.14 -17.53
CA LEU A 223 -10.38 5.06 -17.70
C LEU A 223 -11.54 5.59 -18.55
N ASP A 224 -11.79 4.96 -19.69
CA ASP A 224 -13.08 5.05 -20.37
C ASP A 224 -14.14 4.24 -19.61
#